data_7626ba835df54d8a0916d94f2c606f94
#
_entry.id   7626ba835df54d8a0916d94f2c606f94
#
_cell.length_a   1.000
_cell.length_b   1.000
_cell.length_c   1.000
_cell.angle_alpha   90.00
_cell.angle_beta   90.00
_cell.angle_gamma   90.00
#
_symmetry.space_group_name_H-M   'P 1'
#
loop_
_entity.id
_entity.type
_entity.pdbx_description
1 polymer ?
#
loop_
_entity_poly.entity_id
_entity_poly.type
_entity_poly.pdbx_seq_one_letter_code
_entity_poly.pdbx_strand_id
1 'polypeptide(L)' 'AEGNPQYQGIDTSFLVATLTAALQEAHGLIKNLEQRVAALEAA' A
#
# COMPACT_ATOMS: atom_id res chain seq x y z
N ALA A 1 -3.70 -24.85 19.34
CA ALA A 1 -2.53 -24.60 18.52
C ALA A 1 -2.84 -24.75 17.04
N GLU A 2 -3.56 -25.78 16.75
CA GLU A 2 -3.93 -26.04 15.35
C GLU A 2 -4.80 -24.94 14.80
N GLY A 3 -5.64 -24.39 15.62
CA GLY A 3 -6.46 -23.29 15.17
C GLY A 3 -5.67 -22.01 14.93
N ASN A 4 -4.53 -21.90 15.59
CA ASN A 4 -3.73 -20.69 15.47
C ASN A 4 -3.27 -20.42 14.04
N PRO A 5 -2.73 -21.41 13.33
CA PRO A 5 -2.29 -21.15 11.96
C PRO A 5 -3.42 -20.62 11.09
N GLN A 6 -4.59 -21.22 11.20
CA GLN A 6 -5.75 -20.75 10.45
C GLN A 6 -6.12 -19.34 10.85
N TYR A 7 -6.15 -19.10 12.14
CA TYR A 7 -6.52 -17.81 12.67
C TYR A 7 -5.53 -16.75 12.22
N GLN A 8 -4.25 -17.09 12.31
CA GLN A 8 -3.20 -16.17 11.88
C GLN A 8 -3.27 -15.94 10.39
N GLY A 9 -3.63 -16.96 9.62
CA GLY A 9 -3.76 -16.81 8.19
C GLY A 9 -4.84 -15.81 7.83
N ILE A 10 -5.96 -15.86 8.54
CA ILE A 10 -7.04 -14.91 8.30
C ILE A 10 -6.59 -13.49 8.67
N ASP A 11 -5.96 -13.36 9.82
CA ASP A 11 -5.45 -12.07 10.24
C ASP A 11 -4.43 -11.52 9.27
N THR A 12 -3.51 -12.39 8.84
CA THR A 12 -2.46 -11.99 7.92
C THR A 12 -3.06 -11.52 6.61
N SER A 13 -4.05 -12.23 6.12
CA SER A 13 -4.68 -11.83 4.86
C SER A 13 -5.30 -10.45 4.97
N PHE A 14 -5.98 -10.19 6.07
CA PHE A 14 -6.59 -8.90 6.27
C PHE A 14 -5.54 -7.80 6.34
N LEU A 15 -4.46 -8.06 7.06
CA LEU A 15 -3.38 -7.09 7.17
C LEU A 15 -2.70 -6.84 5.84
N VAL A 16 -2.47 -7.90 5.08
CA VAL A 16 -1.84 -7.76 3.76
C VAL A 16 -2.72 -6.92 2.85
N ALA A 17 -4.01 -7.20 2.84
CA ALA A 17 -4.92 -6.44 2.00
C ALA A 17 -4.92 -4.97 2.39
N THR A 18 -4.97 -4.70 3.68
CA THR A 18 -4.99 -3.32 4.17
C THR A 18 -3.69 -2.59 3.82
N LEU A 19 -2.56 -3.25 4.06
CA LEU A 19 -1.27 -2.64 3.76
C LEU A 19 -1.09 -2.44 2.27
N THR A 20 -1.53 -3.38 1.47
CA THR A 20 -1.41 -3.26 0.02
C THR A 20 -2.21 -2.06 -0.47
N ALA A 21 -3.42 -1.90 0.02
CA ALA A 21 -4.24 -0.76 -0.36
C ALA A 21 -3.58 0.56 0.04
N ALA A 22 -3.03 0.60 1.24
CA ALA A 22 -2.35 1.81 1.71
C ALA A 22 -1.13 2.12 0.85
N LEU A 23 -0.37 1.08 0.50
CA LEU A 23 0.81 1.26 -0.34
C LEU A 23 0.44 1.75 -1.73
N GLN A 24 -0.62 1.20 -2.29
CA GLN A 24 -1.07 1.64 -3.61
C GLN A 24 -1.50 3.08 -3.60
N GLU A 25 -2.20 3.47 -2.56
CA GLU A 25 -2.62 4.86 -2.44
C GLU A 25 -1.43 5.79 -2.27
N ALA A 26 -0.49 5.43 -1.42
CA ALA A 26 0.71 6.23 -1.21
C ALA A 26 1.53 6.31 -2.50
N HIS A 27 1.64 5.19 -3.20
CA HIS A 27 2.39 5.17 -4.46
C HIS A 27 1.77 6.10 -5.48
N GLY A 28 0.44 6.10 -5.56
CA GLY A 28 -0.25 6.99 -6.47
C GLY A 28 -0.02 8.45 -6.15
N LEU A 29 -0.04 8.78 -4.87
CA LEU A 29 0.25 10.15 -4.45
C LEU A 29 1.68 10.55 -4.79
N ILE A 30 2.63 9.65 -4.56
CA ILE A 30 4.01 9.94 -4.86
C ILE A 30 4.20 10.18 -6.35
N LYS A 31 3.61 9.33 -7.17
CA LYS A 31 3.72 9.50 -8.63
C LYS A 31 3.10 10.81 -9.07
N ASN A 32 1.96 11.15 -8.50
CA ASN A 32 1.30 12.40 -8.82
C ASN A 32 2.20 13.58 -8.48
N LEU A 33 2.78 13.56 -7.28
CA LEU A 33 3.67 14.64 -6.85
C LEU A 33 4.91 14.70 -7.72
N GLU A 34 5.46 13.54 -8.08
CA GLU A 34 6.63 13.52 -8.95
C GLU A 34 6.33 14.17 -10.29
N GLN A 35 5.18 13.91 -10.84
CA GLN A 35 4.79 14.52 -12.10
C GLN A 35 4.65 16.03 -11.97
N ARG A 36 4.08 16.48 -10.87
CA ARG A 36 3.90 17.90 -10.64
C ARG A 36 5.23 18.61 -10.45
N VAL A 37 6.14 17.97 -9.73
CA VAL A 37 7.48 18.52 -9.54
C VAL A 37 8.19 18.57 -10.88
N ALA A 38 8.09 17.52 -11.66
CA ALA A 38 8.74 17.52 -12.98
C ALA A 38 8.21 18.64 -13.86
N ALA A 39 6.91 18.88 -13.82
CA ALA A 39 6.31 19.95 -14.59
C ALA A 39 6.84 21.30 -14.13
N LEU A 40 6.96 21.50 -12.84
CA LEU A 40 7.48 22.74 -12.32
C LEU A 40 8.95 22.93 -12.68
N GLU A 41 9.72 21.85 -12.63
CA GLU A 41 11.14 21.93 -12.97
C GLU A 41 11.33 22.19 -14.46
N ALA A 42 10.43 21.63 -15.27
CA ALA A 42 10.54 21.85 -16.70
C ALA A 42 10.13 23.27 -17.10
N ALA A 43 9.28 23.85 -16.29
CA ALA A 43 8.85 25.21 -16.56
C ALA A 43 9.97 26.18 -16.29
#